data_1e92bb85684dcc463391b80418ebf8af
#
_entry.id   1e92bb85684dcc463391b80418ebf8af
#
_cell.length_a   1.000
_cell.length_b   1.000
_cell.length_c   1.000
_cell.angle_alpha   90.00
_cell.angle_beta   90.00
_cell.angle_gamma   90.00
#
_symmetry.space_group_name_H-M   'P 1'
#
loop_
_entity.id
_entity.type
_entity.pdbx_description
1 polymer ?
#
loop_
_entity_poly.entity_id
_entity_poly.type
_entity_poly.pdbx_seq_one_letter_code
_entity_poly.pdbx_strand_id
1 'polypeptide(L)'
;MKNIIQSTTELALHIARPYIREGKAVVDATCGNGHDTVALAKAVFPDYGDGAAASENNQECPTTPRLVAFDIQQRAVNATAGLLMEEGFGAQLDAGSIRLIRDSHENMGDYLEEACLIMFNLGYLPGGDKELTTCTESTMKAIRKAAGMLTKGGLLSVAMYSGHPEGAKEKAEVLAFARGLDSKIYHAAYVNMLNQANNPPELLLITRKR
;
A
#
# COMPACT_ATOMS: atom_id res chain seq x y z
N MET A 1 -13.96 -10.77 -18.95
CA MET A 1 -13.84 -10.74 -17.47
C MET A 1 -12.37 -10.89 -17.15
N LYS A 2 -11.71 -9.90 -16.46
CA LYS A 2 -10.31 -10.06 -16.04
C LYS A 2 -10.21 -11.20 -15.02
N ASN A 3 -9.17 -12.03 -15.15
CA ASN A 3 -8.88 -13.06 -14.16
C ASN A 3 -8.34 -12.40 -12.88
N ILE A 4 -9.08 -12.48 -11.79
CA ILE A 4 -8.73 -11.83 -10.51
C ILE A 4 -7.50 -12.46 -9.85
N ILE A 5 -7.26 -13.76 -10.09
CA ILE A 5 -6.12 -14.50 -9.53
C ILE A 5 -4.99 -14.61 -10.58
N GLN A 6 -4.70 -13.53 -11.28
CA GLN A 6 -3.64 -13.50 -12.27
C GLN A 6 -2.26 -13.27 -11.65
N SER A 7 -2.21 -12.44 -10.62
CA SER A 7 -1.01 -12.19 -9.80
C SER A 7 -1.38 -11.90 -8.35
N THR A 8 -0.41 -12.04 -7.45
CA THR A 8 -0.60 -11.68 -6.04
C THR A 8 -0.95 -10.21 -5.85
N THR A 9 -0.36 -9.31 -6.64
CA THR A 9 -0.61 -7.87 -6.58
C THR A 9 -2.04 -7.54 -7.06
N GLU A 10 -2.49 -8.11 -8.18
CA GLU A 10 -3.87 -7.90 -8.64
C GLU A 10 -4.90 -8.46 -7.65
N LEU A 11 -4.62 -9.62 -7.05
CA LEU A 11 -5.46 -10.18 -6.00
C LEU A 11 -5.50 -9.26 -4.77
N ALA A 12 -4.34 -8.73 -4.33
CA ALA A 12 -4.25 -7.80 -3.22
C ALA A 12 -5.09 -6.54 -3.47
N LEU A 13 -4.96 -5.91 -4.63
CA LEU A 13 -5.74 -4.74 -5.02
C LEU A 13 -7.24 -5.04 -5.11
N HIS A 14 -7.62 -6.22 -5.63
CA HIS A 14 -9.02 -6.63 -5.70
C HIS A 14 -9.63 -6.79 -4.29
N ILE A 15 -8.90 -7.44 -3.37
CA ILE A 15 -9.33 -7.61 -1.98
C ILE A 15 -9.36 -6.26 -1.25
N ALA A 16 -8.44 -5.35 -1.56
CA ALA A 16 -8.32 -4.05 -0.89
C ALA A 16 -9.48 -3.08 -1.20
N ARG A 17 -10.01 -3.09 -2.42
CA ARG A 17 -11.04 -2.14 -2.88
C ARG A 17 -12.24 -1.98 -1.93
N PRO A 18 -12.87 -3.05 -1.40
CA PRO A 18 -14.00 -2.93 -0.47
C PRO A 18 -13.67 -2.27 0.89
N TYR A 19 -12.38 -2.13 1.20
CA TYR A 19 -11.92 -1.49 2.43
C TYR A 19 -11.70 0.02 2.29
N ILE A 20 -11.65 0.53 1.07
CA ILE A 20 -11.56 1.97 0.80
C ILE A 20 -12.89 2.61 1.19
N ARG A 21 -12.83 3.57 2.10
CA ARG A 21 -14.01 4.25 2.64
C ARG A 21 -13.87 5.75 2.47
N GLU A 22 -14.98 6.40 2.15
CA GLU A 22 -15.05 7.83 2.04
C GLU A 22 -14.59 8.53 3.33
N GLY A 23 -13.83 9.60 3.20
CA GLY A 23 -13.31 10.37 4.33
C GLY A 23 -12.20 9.67 5.15
N LYS A 24 -11.74 8.46 4.74
CA LYS A 24 -10.66 7.75 5.42
C LYS A 24 -9.41 7.66 4.54
N ALA A 25 -8.25 7.72 5.19
CA ALA A 25 -6.98 7.61 4.50
C ALA A 25 -6.71 6.18 4.00
N VAL A 26 -6.05 6.12 2.84
CA VAL A 26 -5.46 4.92 2.23
C VAL A 26 -3.95 5.14 2.16
N VAL A 27 -3.17 4.12 2.45
CA VAL A 27 -1.70 4.19 2.45
C VAL A 27 -1.13 3.15 1.51
N ASP A 28 -0.25 3.60 0.60
CA ASP A 28 0.70 2.77 -0.10
C ASP A 28 2.07 2.94 0.57
N ALA A 29 2.50 1.95 1.34
CA ALA A 29 3.72 2.04 2.13
C ALA A 29 5.01 1.81 1.31
N THR A 30 4.90 1.47 0.02
CA THR A 30 6.00 1.09 -0.87
C THR A 30 5.69 1.46 -2.32
N CYS A 31 5.57 2.76 -2.62
CA CYS A 31 5.00 3.20 -3.91
C CYS A 31 5.83 2.79 -5.15
N GLY A 32 7.14 2.66 -5.02
CA GLY A 32 8.01 2.16 -6.09
C GLY A 32 7.84 2.90 -7.41
N ASN A 33 7.45 2.19 -8.45
CA ASN A 33 7.18 2.76 -9.78
C ASN A 33 5.76 3.33 -9.93
N GLY A 34 4.93 3.32 -8.88
CA GLY A 34 3.63 4.00 -8.84
C GLY A 34 2.42 3.20 -9.35
N HIS A 35 2.60 1.98 -9.86
CA HIS A 35 1.48 1.22 -10.45
C HIS A 35 0.37 0.89 -9.42
N ASP A 36 0.75 0.47 -8.21
CA ASP A 36 -0.19 0.19 -7.13
C ASP A 36 -0.81 1.48 -6.60
N THR A 37 0.00 2.55 -6.47
CA THR A 37 -0.48 3.88 -6.07
C THR A 37 -1.54 4.42 -7.04
N VAL A 38 -1.32 4.29 -8.36
CA VAL A 38 -2.32 4.67 -9.38
C VAL A 38 -3.59 3.83 -9.27
N ALA A 39 -3.46 2.52 -9.08
CA ALA A 39 -4.62 1.64 -8.90
C ALA A 39 -5.44 2.03 -7.66
N LEU A 40 -4.77 2.41 -6.58
CA LEU A 40 -5.40 2.94 -5.36
C LEU A 40 -6.03 4.32 -5.62
N ALA A 41 -5.35 5.22 -6.34
CA ALA A 41 -5.89 6.54 -6.70
C ALA A 41 -7.20 6.41 -7.48
N LYS A 42 -7.26 5.54 -8.50
CA LYS A 42 -8.49 5.24 -9.26
C LYS A 42 -9.62 4.70 -8.38
N ALA A 43 -9.30 3.99 -7.31
CA ALA A 43 -10.29 3.46 -6.38
C ALA A 43 -10.73 4.48 -5.31
N VAL A 44 -9.83 5.39 -4.90
CA VAL A 44 -10.11 6.47 -3.93
C VAL A 44 -10.86 7.63 -4.58
N PHE A 45 -10.60 7.88 -5.87
CA PHE A 45 -11.16 8.99 -6.65
C PHE A 45 -11.83 8.45 -7.93
N PRO A 46 -12.95 7.72 -7.83
CA PRO A 46 -13.54 7.02 -8.96
C PRO A 46 -14.05 7.96 -10.08
N ASP A 47 -14.32 9.21 -9.75
CA ASP A 47 -14.79 10.23 -10.71
C ASP A 47 -13.64 10.94 -11.44
N TYR A 48 -12.39 10.61 -11.13
CA TYR A 48 -11.18 11.17 -11.71
C TYR A 48 -10.36 10.07 -12.39
N GLY A 49 -9.54 10.45 -13.36
CA GLY A 49 -8.86 9.51 -14.26
C GLY A 49 -9.70 9.36 -15.55
N ASP A 50 -9.09 8.90 -16.64
CA ASP A 50 -9.73 8.77 -17.97
C ASP A 50 -10.22 10.07 -18.60
N GLY A 51 -9.57 11.24 -18.31
CA GLY A 51 -9.83 12.53 -18.98
C GLY A 51 -11.06 13.31 -18.49
N ALA A 52 -11.57 12.98 -17.32
CA ALA A 52 -12.59 13.80 -16.67
C ALA A 52 -12.01 15.19 -16.37
N ALA A 53 -12.56 16.24 -17.00
CA ALA A 53 -12.21 17.62 -16.70
C ALA A 53 -12.49 17.89 -15.21
N ALA A 54 -11.52 18.48 -14.52
CA ALA A 54 -11.68 18.90 -13.14
C ALA A 54 -12.95 19.76 -13.03
N SER A 55 -13.95 19.29 -12.29
CA SER A 55 -15.07 20.15 -11.93
C SER A 55 -14.50 21.26 -11.04
N GLU A 56 -14.75 22.51 -11.40
CA GLU A 56 -14.30 23.73 -10.69
C GLU A 56 -14.95 23.90 -9.30
N ASN A 57 -15.21 22.83 -8.60
CA ASN A 57 -15.61 22.93 -7.21
C ASN A 57 -14.35 23.16 -6.38
N ASN A 58 -14.19 24.40 -5.90
CA ASN A 58 -13.27 24.84 -4.85
C ASN A 58 -13.42 23.92 -3.62
N GLN A 59 -12.82 22.73 -3.65
CA GLN A 59 -12.69 21.93 -2.45
C GLN A 59 -11.47 22.45 -1.71
N GLU A 60 -11.70 22.98 -0.51
CA GLU A 60 -10.65 23.29 0.47
C GLU A 60 -9.67 22.12 0.54
N CYS A 61 -8.38 22.44 0.59
CA CYS A 61 -7.33 21.44 0.76
C CYS A 61 -7.68 20.55 1.97
N PRO A 62 -7.91 19.25 1.79
CA PRO A 62 -8.38 18.42 2.88
C PRO A 62 -7.30 18.41 3.98
N THR A 63 -7.70 18.65 5.22
CA THR A 63 -6.79 18.61 6.38
C THR A 63 -6.12 17.25 6.54
N THR A 64 -6.75 16.20 6.01
CA THR A 64 -6.22 14.83 5.99
C THR A 64 -6.18 14.33 4.53
N PRO A 65 -5.01 13.88 4.02
CA PRO A 65 -4.90 13.33 2.68
C PRO A 65 -5.73 12.04 2.57
N ARG A 66 -6.32 11.80 1.39
CA ARG A 66 -7.08 10.57 1.13
C ARG A 66 -6.19 9.40 0.68
N LEU A 67 -5.08 9.70 -0.01
CA LEU A 67 -4.07 8.72 -0.39
C LEU A 67 -2.69 9.23 -0.01
N VAL A 68 -1.92 8.44 0.73
CA VAL A 68 -0.53 8.73 1.09
C VAL A 68 0.35 7.60 0.60
N ALA A 69 1.40 7.93 -0.14
CA ALA A 69 2.32 6.93 -0.67
C ALA A 69 3.76 7.24 -0.22
N PHE A 70 4.48 6.20 0.20
CA PHE A 70 5.82 6.28 0.77
C PHE A 70 6.85 5.57 -0.10
N ASP A 71 8.02 6.17 -0.22
CA ASP A 71 9.24 5.50 -0.63
C ASP A 71 10.47 6.26 -0.11
N ILE A 72 11.55 5.55 0.21
CA ILE A 72 12.81 6.16 0.63
C ILE A 72 13.59 6.75 -0.56
N GLN A 73 13.32 6.27 -1.77
CA GLN A 73 14.04 6.63 -2.97
C GLN A 73 13.35 7.80 -3.69
N GLN A 74 14.06 8.91 -3.88
CA GLN A 74 13.53 10.07 -4.62
C GLN A 74 13.07 9.71 -6.04
N ARG A 75 13.79 8.80 -6.71
CA ARG A 75 13.41 8.35 -8.06
C ARG A 75 12.06 7.63 -8.09
N ALA A 76 11.73 6.84 -7.06
CA ALA A 76 10.44 6.16 -6.93
C ALA A 76 9.32 7.18 -6.74
N VAL A 77 9.51 8.15 -5.85
CA VAL A 77 8.57 9.26 -5.63
C VAL A 77 8.33 10.04 -6.92
N ASN A 78 9.40 10.36 -7.66
CA ASN A 78 9.29 11.09 -8.93
C ASN A 78 8.59 10.26 -10.02
N ALA A 79 8.89 8.96 -10.12
CA ALA A 79 8.22 8.06 -11.08
C ALA A 79 6.72 7.95 -10.77
N THR A 80 6.37 7.78 -9.49
CA THR A 80 4.98 7.75 -9.04
C THR A 80 4.24 9.05 -9.32
N ALA A 81 4.88 10.21 -9.08
CA ALA A 81 4.30 11.52 -9.41
C ALA A 81 4.03 11.66 -10.90
N GLY A 82 5.01 11.31 -11.75
CA GLY A 82 4.85 11.35 -13.20
C GLY A 82 3.70 10.48 -13.68
N LEU A 83 3.64 9.23 -13.20
CA LEU A 83 2.59 8.30 -13.57
C LEU A 83 1.19 8.77 -13.11
N LEU A 84 1.08 9.35 -11.91
CA LEU A 84 -0.17 9.93 -11.42
C LEU A 84 -0.61 11.13 -12.27
N MET A 85 0.32 11.98 -12.71
CA MET A 85 0.01 13.11 -13.62
C MET A 85 -0.46 12.61 -14.99
N GLU A 86 0.22 11.61 -15.57
CA GLU A 86 -0.18 10.97 -16.83
C GLU A 86 -1.57 10.35 -16.77
N GLU A 87 -1.95 9.79 -15.61
CA GLU A 87 -3.24 9.17 -15.37
C GLU A 87 -4.33 10.17 -14.89
N GLY A 88 -4.05 11.48 -14.92
CA GLY A 88 -5.04 12.54 -14.69
C GLY A 88 -5.23 12.95 -13.23
N PHE A 89 -4.34 12.56 -12.31
CA PHE A 89 -4.44 12.89 -10.87
C PHE A 89 -3.63 14.13 -10.46
N GLY A 90 -3.23 15.00 -11.41
CA GLY A 90 -2.47 16.22 -11.11
C GLY A 90 -3.19 17.14 -10.12
N ALA A 91 -4.48 17.37 -10.29
CA ALA A 91 -5.27 18.21 -9.39
C ALA A 91 -5.32 17.68 -7.95
N GLN A 92 -5.34 16.34 -7.75
CA GLN A 92 -5.33 15.71 -6.43
C GLN A 92 -3.96 15.81 -5.74
N LEU A 93 -2.88 15.81 -6.53
CA LEU A 93 -1.52 16.07 -6.04
C LEU A 93 -1.40 17.53 -5.59
N ASP A 94 -1.82 18.48 -6.43
CA ASP A 94 -1.75 19.92 -6.15
C ASP A 94 -2.61 20.30 -4.93
N ALA A 95 -3.79 19.71 -4.80
CA ALA A 95 -4.68 19.89 -3.66
C ALA A 95 -4.21 19.16 -2.38
N GLY A 96 -3.14 18.35 -2.44
CA GLY A 96 -2.69 17.55 -1.30
C GLY A 96 -3.62 16.41 -0.87
N SER A 97 -4.62 16.08 -1.69
CA SER A 97 -5.49 14.91 -1.49
C SER A 97 -4.73 13.60 -1.74
N ILE A 98 -3.72 13.64 -2.62
CA ILE A 98 -2.69 12.61 -2.78
C ILE A 98 -1.39 13.22 -2.28
N ARG A 99 -0.71 12.54 -1.36
CA ARG A 99 0.63 12.94 -0.87
C ARG A 99 1.64 11.85 -1.16
N LEU A 100 2.74 12.24 -1.78
CA LEU A 100 3.90 11.39 -1.99
C LEU A 100 4.97 11.79 -0.99
N ILE A 101 5.40 10.88 -0.17
CA ILE A 101 6.31 11.12 0.96
C ILE A 101 7.62 10.38 0.69
N ARG A 102 8.71 11.15 0.58
CA ARG A 102 10.06 10.58 0.58
C ARG A 102 10.53 10.35 2.01
N ASP A 103 10.13 9.23 2.59
CA ASP A 103 10.55 8.83 3.93
C ASP A 103 10.41 7.30 4.08
N SER A 104 10.98 6.76 5.15
CA SER A 104 10.76 5.37 5.53
C SER A 104 9.30 5.16 5.97
N HIS A 105 8.69 4.09 5.50
CA HIS A 105 7.35 3.68 5.92
C HIS A 105 7.23 3.45 7.44
N GLU A 106 8.35 3.25 8.16
CA GLU A 106 8.33 3.16 9.63
C GLU A 106 7.89 4.46 10.31
N ASN A 107 8.00 5.60 9.59
CA ASN A 107 7.62 6.93 10.07
C ASN A 107 6.19 7.33 9.70
N MET A 108 5.38 6.41 9.11
CA MET A 108 4.03 6.76 8.62
C MET A 108 3.14 7.41 9.69
N GLY A 109 3.33 7.10 10.97
CA GLY A 109 2.58 7.72 12.07
C GLY A 109 2.84 9.21 12.28
N ASP A 110 3.90 9.77 11.67
CA ASP A 110 4.20 11.21 11.74
C ASP A 110 3.39 12.00 10.70
N TYR A 111 2.76 11.32 9.76
CA TYR A 111 2.01 11.89 8.64
C TYR A 111 0.50 11.68 8.73
N LEU A 112 0.05 10.64 9.45
CA LEU A 112 -1.37 10.33 9.64
C LEU A 112 -1.58 9.47 10.88
N GLU A 113 -2.75 9.62 11.52
CA GLU A 113 -3.08 8.89 12.76
C GLU A 113 -3.71 7.53 12.49
N GLU A 114 -4.58 7.44 11.48
CA GLU A 114 -5.32 6.21 11.14
C GLU A 114 -5.54 6.06 9.63
N ALA A 115 -5.70 4.82 9.17
CA ALA A 115 -6.06 4.50 7.79
C ALA A 115 -7.06 3.34 7.72
N CYS A 116 -7.93 3.34 6.70
CA CYS A 116 -8.83 2.21 6.45
C CYS A 116 -8.17 1.10 5.62
N LEU A 117 -7.12 1.44 4.88
CA LEU A 117 -6.33 0.52 4.07
C LEU A 117 -4.86 0.92 4.14
N ILE A 118 -3.99 -0.04 4.42
CA ILE A 118 -2.53 0.13 4.33
C ILE A 118 -2.00 -1.05 3.50
N MET A 119 -1.25 -0.75 2.44
CA MET A 119 -0.66 -1.76 1.56
C MET A 119 0.86 -1.68 1.59
N PHE A 120 1.49 -2.84 1.65
CA PHE A 120 2.93 -3.06 1.48
C PHE A 120 3.15 -4.02 0.32
N ASN A 121 4.09 -3.68 -0.54
CA ASN A 121 4.64 -4.56 -1.55
C ASN A 121 6.14 -4.68 -1.27
N LEU A 122 6.49 -5.64 -0.38
CA LEU A 122 7.85 -5.78 0.16
C LEU A 122 8.76 -6.41 -0.89
N GLY A 123 9.96 -5.86 -1.03
CA GLY A 123 10.93 -6.33 -2.00
C GLY A 123 11.88 -5.21 -2.42
N TYR A 124 12.51 -5.37 -3.57
CA TYR A 124 13.36 -4.35 -4.17
C TYR A 124 12.62 -3.65 -5.33
N LEU A 125 12.95 -2.40 -5.57
CA LEU A 125 12.42 -1.67 -6.71
C LEU A 125 12.91 -2.31 -8.03
N PRO A 126 12.03 -2.80 -8.91
CA PRO A 126 12.45 -3.34 -10.20
C PRO A 126 13.30 -2.33 -11.00
N GLY A 127 14.50 -2.74 -11.41
CA GLY A 127 15.47 -1.85 -12.07
C GLY A 127 16.22 -0.92 -11.12
N GLY A 128 16.04 -1.07 -9.81
CA GLY A 128 16.72 -0.36 -8.76
C GLY A 128 18.03 -0.98 -8.29
N ASP A 129 18.67 -0.29 -7.35
CA ASP A 129 19.80 -0.83 -6.62
C ASP A 129 19.32 -1.98 -5.73
N LYS A 130 19.83 -3.19 -5.99
CA LYS A 130 19.45 -4.39 -5.23
C LYS A 130 19.94 -4.35 -3.77
N GLU A 131 20.89 -3.45 -3.46
CA GLU A 131 21.36 -3.22 -2.09
C GLU A 131 20.36 -2.39 -1.27
N LEU A 132 19.42 -1.69 -1.93
CA LEU A 132 18.33 -0.96 -1.31
C LEU A 132 17.05 -1.82 -1.26
N THR A 133 17.15 -2.98 -0.61
CA THR A 133 15.98 -3.81 -0.26
C THR A 133 15.33 -3.29 1.02
N THR A 134 14.05 -3.63 1.24
CA THR A 134 13.40 -3.41 2.53
C THR A 134 14.23 -4.07 3.63
N CYS A 135 14.58 -3.31 4.66
CA CYS A 135 15.28 -3.84 5.82
C CYS A 135 14.25 -4.47 6.75
N THR A 136 14.45 -5.73 7.12
CA THR A 136 13.53 -6.47 8.01
C THR A 136 13.17 -5.69 9.27
N GLU A 137 14.11 -4.94 9.86
CA GLU A 137 13.87 -4.17 11.08
C GLU A 137 12.88 -3.01 10.83
N SER A 138 13.10 -2.18 9.80
CA SER A 138 12.21 -1.06 9.46
C SER A 138 10.84 -1.55 9.00
N THR A 139 10.80 -2.64 8.22
CA THR A 139 9.55 -3.30 7.81
C THR A 139 8.74 -3.76 9.02
N MET A 140 9.37 -4.43 9.98
CA MET A 140 8.67 -4.91 11.17
C MET A 140 8.16 -3.78 12.07
N LYS A 141 8.91 -2.67 12.19
CA LYS A 141 8.44 -1.46 12.88
C LYS A 141 7.21 -0.90 12.17
N ALA A 142 7.27 -0.76 10.85
CA ALA A 142 6.19 -0.24 10.02
C ALA A 142 4.93 -1.11 10.09
N ILE A 143 5.04 -2.43 9.97
CA ILE A 143 3.90 -3.36 10.01
C ILE A 143 3.21 -3.33 11.38
N ARG A 144 3.98 -3.29 12.49
CA ARG A 144 3.43 -3.16 13.84
C ARG A 144 2.67 -1.85 14.00
N LYS A 145 3.25 -0.73 13.55
CA LYS A 145 2.62 0.58 13.55
C LYS A 145 1.35 0.57 12.69
N ALA A 146 1.43 0.06 11.46
CA ALA A 146 0.32 -0.04 10.53
C ALA A 146 -0.88 -0.82 11.10
N ALA A 147 -0.63 -1.96 11.75
CA ALA A 147 -1.70 -2.73 12.39
C ALA A 147 -2.43 -1.92 13.48
N GLY A 148 -1.68 -1.13 14.28
CA GLY A 148 -2.25 -0.24 15.29
C GLY A 148 -3.03 0.95 14.72
N MET A 149 -2.63 1.44 13.55
CA MET A 149 -3.26 2.56 12.84
C MET A 149 -4.51 2.18 12.05
N LEU A 150 -4.82 0.88 11.88
CA LEU A 150 -6.02 0.48 11.17
C LEU A 150 -7.28 1.00 11.88
N THR A 151 -8.15 1.63 11.14
CA THR A 151 -9.51 1.89 11.62
C THR A 151 -10.26 0.58 11.86
N LYS A 152 -11.30 0.60 12.68
CA LYS A 152 -12.19 -0.57 12.84
C LYS A 152 -12.74 -1.02 11.47
N GLY A 153 -12.60 -2.31 11.16
CA GLY A 153 -12.93 -2.89 9.86
C GLY A 153 -11.95 -2.50 8.75
N GLY A 154 -10.76 -1.96 9.07
CA GLY A 154 -9.70 -1.66 8.10
C GLY A 154 -8.86 -2.88 7.75
N LEU A 155 -8.08 -2.78 6.67
CA LEU A 155 -7.22 -3.82 6.12
C LEU A 155 -5.76 -3.36 6.05
N LEU A 156 -4.85 -4.20 6.54
CA LEU A 156 -3.43 -4.19 6.21
C LEU A 156 -3.16 -5.35 5.26
N SER A 157 -2.63 -5.04 4.08
CA SER A 157 -2.27 -6.00 3.02
C SER A 157 -0.76 -5.97 2.82
N VAL A 158 -0.08 -7.11 2.93
CA VAL A 158 1.38 -7.22 2.82
C VAL A 158 1.72 -8.29 1.79
N ALA A 159 2.21 -7.89 0.62
CA ALA A 159 2.79 -8.79 -0.36
C ALA A 159 4.27 -9.01 -0.02
N MET A 160 4.69 -10.27 0.14
CA MET A 160 6.02 -10.67 0.61
C MET A 160 6.75 -11.46 -0.48
N TYR A 161 7.95 -11.03 -0.84
CA TYR A 161 8.82 -11.65 -1.83
C TYR A 161 9.90 -12.47 -1.15
N SER A 162 9.74 -13.79 -1.10
CA SER A 162 10.65 -14.72 -0.43
C SER A 162 11.72 -15.34 -1.34
N GLY A 163 11.92 -14.82 -2.55
CA GLY A 163 12.85 -15.38 -3.55
C GLY A 163 14.34 -15.22 -3.23
N HIS A 164 14.71 -14.55 -2.15
CA HIS A 164 16.07 -14.36 -1.66
C HIS A 164 16.15 -14.54 -0.13
N PRO A 165 17.34 -14.81 0.44
CA PRO A 165 17.47 -15.16 1.86
C PRO A 165 16.90 -14.12 2.83
N GLU A 166 17.12 -12.83 2.57
CA GLU A 166 16.60 -11.74 3.41
C GLU A 166 15.09 -11.61 3.33
N GLY A 167 14.50 -11.75 2.13
CA GLY A 167 13.06 -11.79 1.96
C GLY A 167 12.39 -12.99 2.64
N ALA A 168 13.08 -14.13 2.67
CA ALA A 168 12.61 -15.30 3.41
C ALA A 168 12.62 -15.05 4.93
N LYS A 169 13.63 -14.35 5.45
CA LYS A 169 13.70 -13.94 6.86
C LYS A 169 12.62 -12.92 7.18
N GLU A 170 12.48 -11.87 6.37
CA GLU A 170 11.44 -10.84 6.51
C GLU A 170 10.05 -11.47 6.56
N LYS A 171 9.73 -12.36 5.61
CA LYS A 171 8.47 -13.12 5.59
C LYS A 171 8.25 -13.92 6.87
N ALA A 172 9.28 -14.62 7.37
CA ALA A 172 9.16 -15.42 8.58
C ALA A 172 8.79 -14.55 9.80
N GLU A 173 9.41 -13.38 9.95
CA GLU A 173 9.11 -12.43 11.02
C GLU A 173 7.72 -11.83 10.89
N VAL A 174 7.31 -11.44 9.67
CA VAL A 174 5.96 -10.92 9.38
C VAL A 174 4.88 -11.94 9.72
N LEU A 175 5.06 -13.20 9.32
CA LEU A 175 4.12 -14.27 9.64
C LEU A 175 4.10 -14.61 11.14
N ALA A 176 5.26 -14.57 11.82
CA ALA A 176 5.33 -14.75 13.27
C ALA A 176 4.55 -13.66 14.01
N PHE A 177 4.70 -12.40 13.59
CA PHE A 177 3.93 -11.28 14.12
C PHE A 177 2.42 -11.49 13.92
N ALA A 178 1.99 -11.86 12.71
CA ALA A 178 0.57 -12.07 12.40
C ALA A 178 -0.05 -13.19 13.25
N ARG A 179 0.69 -14.30 13.50
CA ARG A 179 0.24 -15.38 14.39
C ARG A 179 0.12 -14.97 15.85
N GLY A 180 0.91 -13.99 16.29
CA GLY A 180 0.90 -13.45 17.66
C GLY A 180 -0.16 -12.38 17.92
N LEU A 181 -0.90 -11.93 16.89
CA LEU A 181 -1.94 -10.92 17.06
C LEU A 181 -3.11 -11.43 17.92
N ASP A 182 -3.65 -10.55 18.78
CA ASP A 182 -4.85 -10.88 19.55
C ASP A 182 -6.04 -11.15 18.63
N SER A 183 -6.49 -12.40 18.62
CA SER A 183 -7.63 -12.86 17.82
C SER A 183 -8.97 -12.21 18.20
N LYS A 184 -9.05 -11.54 19.36
CA LYS A 184 -10.23 -10.73 19.73
C LYS A 184 -10.28 -9.40 18.98
N ILE A 185 -9.10 -8.89 18.53
CA ILE A 185 -8.95 -7.58 17.87
C ILE A 185 -8.74 -7.74 16.37
N TYR A 186 -8.00 -8.77 15.94
CA TYR A 186 -7.60 -8.93 14.55
C TYR A 186 -8.03 -10.28 13.97
N HIS A 187 -8.21 -10.32 12.65
CA HIS A 187 -8.15 -11.53 11.84
C HIS A 187 -6.93 -11.43 10.94
N ALA A 188 -6.18 -12.53 10.84
CA ALA A 188 -5.08 -12.65 9.89
C ALA A 188 -5.32 -13.84 8.96
N ALA A 189 -5.14 -13.62 7.65
CA ALA A 189 -5.23 -14.63 6.62
C ALA A 189 -3.98 -14.59 5.75
N TYR A 190 -3.55 -15.75 5.29
CA TYR A 190 -2.38 -15.92 4.44
C TYR A 190 -2.78 -16.61 3.14
N VAL A 191 -2.33 -16.06 2.00
CA VAL A 191 -2.64 -16.57 0.66
C VAL A 191 -1.34 -16.89 -0.05
N ASN A 192 -1.27 -18.09 -0.62
CA ASN A 192 -0.15 -18.59 -1.40
C ASN A 192 -0.64 -19.18 -2.73
N MET A 193 0.05 -18.89 -3.83
CA MET A 193 -0.21 -19.44 -5.15
C MET A 193 0.42 -20.84 -5.28
N LEU A 194 -0.34 -21.89 -5.02
CA LEU A 194 0.16 -23.26 -4.80
C LEU A 194 0.83 -23.91 -6.02
N ASN A 195 0.42 -23.52 -7.23
CA ASN A 195 0.84 -24.15 -8.48
C ASN A 195 1.74 -23.28 -9.35
N GLN A 196 2.24 -22.18 -8.81
CA GLN A 196 3.13 -21.26 -9.53
C GLN A 196 4.60 -21.62 -9.27
N ALA A 197 5.39 -21.65 -10.36
CA ALA A 197 6.84 -21.77 -10.27
C ALA A 197 7.49 -20.42 -9.84
N ASN A 198 8.79 -20.47 -9.46
CA ASN A 198 9.62 -19.30 -9.19
C ASN A 198 9.24 -18.45 -7.95
N ASN A 199 8.67 -19.08 -6.93
CA ASN A 199 8.34 -18.43 -5.66
C ASN A 199 7.63 -17.07 -5.85
N PRO A 200 6.40 -17.06 -6.37
CA PRO A 200 5.65 -15.82 -6.52
C PRO A 200 5.45 -15.16 -5.16
N PRO A 201 5.19 -13.84 -5.12
CA PRO A 201 4.89 -13.17 -3.86
C PRO A 201 3.71 -13.83 -3.16
N GLU A 202 3.76 -13.86 -1.85
CA GLU A 202 2.72 -14.39 -0.98
C GLU A 202 2.04 -13.24 -0.24
N LEU A 203 0.74 -13.37 0.05
CA LEU A 203 -0.05 -12.27 0.57
C LEU A 203 -0.50 -12.54 2.02
N LEU A 204 -0.17 -11.63 2.92
CA LEU A 204 -0.73 -11.56 4.26
C LEU A 204 -1.79 -10.47 4.31
N LEU A 205 -2.95 -10.80 4.87
CA LEU A 205 -4.07 -9.91 5.08
C LEU A 205 -4.39 -9.86 6.58
N ILE A 206 -4.37 -8.67 7.16
CA ILE A 206 -4.75 -8.45 8.55
C ILE A 206 -5.90 -7.45 8.58
N THR A 207 -7.03 -7.81 9.18
CA THR A 207 -8.16 -6.90 9.38
C THR A 207 -8.38 -6.62 10.85
N ARG A 208 -8.62 -5.34 11.20
CA ARG A 208 -9.06 -4.97 12.53
C ARG A 208 -10.56 -5.18 12.67
N LYS A 209 -10.99 -5.91 13.68
CA LYS A 209 -12.42 -6.18 13.96
C LYS A 209 -13.20 -4.89 14.22
N ARG A 210 -14.51 -4.93 13.96
CA ARG A 210 -15.44 -3.82 14.17
C ARG A 210 -15.75 -3.60 15.65
#